data_7139828b70e4cf6f0e5682054e5117cc
#
_entry.id   7139828b70e4cf6f0e5682054e5117cc
#
_cell.length_a   1.000
_cell.length_b   1.000
_cell.length_c   1.000
_cell.angle_alpha   90.00
_cell.angle_beta   90.00
_cell.angle_gamma   90.00
#
_symmetry.space_group_name_H-M   'P 1'
#
loop_
_entity.id
_entity.type
_entity.pdbx_description
1 polymer ?
#
loop_
_entity_poly.entity_id
_entity_poly.type
_entity_poly.pdbx_seq_one_letter_code
_entity_poly.pdbx_strand_id
1 'polypeptide(L)'
;MENEKSTESVQPKEKLNLRSCMSGSYRYGSICSEPEDSMLSSAESNNISPRKAYVAVAVLCYVNLLNYMDRYTIAGVLLSIQQYFNISDSTSGLLQTVFICSFMLLAPVFGYLGDRYNRKLIMVVGLIAWIITTLGSSFITNEYFWVLVLMRALVGTGEASYVTIAPTIIGDLFTGTKRTLMISFFYIFIPVGSGLGYILGATIASATGDWRWALRLNPILGGLGLILVVFLIPNPPRGASETEGAACMESTTYLEDIKYLLRNRSFVWSSLGVTAMAFVTGALAFWTPTFLSRARVLQNITPPCIKEPCDPSDSYIFGAITVVTGIIGVFIGTYISRKLRDRVPNADPLICAVGMLSSSPCLFIAIVLAGNSIPATYTCIGIGETLLSLNWAILADILLYVVIPTRRATAEALQIMVCHLLGDAGSPYLLGAISDALSKVKPDSPDWRFRSLEYSMLLCPFIGVLGGLFFLLTALYIKADRKAVEMLIKGETQVQDESTEGSA
;
A
#
# COMPACT_ATOMS: atom_id res chain seq x y z
N MET A 1 21.85 -32.43 82.12
CA MET A 1 22.96 -33.23 81.62
C MET A 1 22.65 -33.45 80.19
N GLU A 2 23.31 -32.64 79.38
CA GLU A 2 24.10 -32.85 78.19
C GLU A 2 23.24 -33.21 76.95
N ASN A 3 22.97 -32.24 76.12
CA ASN A 3 23.74 -31.68 75.02
C ASN A 3 24.28 -32.73 74.03
N GLU A 4 23.67 -32.82 72.87
CA GLU A 4 24.41 -33.06 71.64
C GLU A 4 23.69 -32.39 70.46
N LYS A 5 24.40 -31.44 69.86
CA LYS A 5 24.07 -30.77 68.60
C LYS A 5 24.44 -31.65 67.43
N SER A 6 23.50 -31.94 66.58
CA SER A 6 23.84 -32.43 65.22
C SER A 6 23.62 -31.30 64.22
N THR A 7 24.71 -30.85 63.67
CA THR A 7 24.82 -29.89 62.55
C THR A 7 24.43 -30.61 61.27
N GLU A 8 23.26 -30.31 60.68
CA GLU A 8 22.93 -30.65 59.32
C GLU A 8 23.47 -29.56 58.37
N SER A 9 24.33 -30.05 57.48
CA SER A 9 24.93 -29.27 56.42
C SER A 9 23.90 -28.87 55.37
N VAL A 10 23.67 -27.58 55.25
CA VAL A 10 22.90 -26.98 54.17
C VAL A 10 23.70 -27.09 52.88
N GLN A 11 23.25 -27.92 51.94
CA GLN A 11 23.74 -27.91 50.58
C GLN A 11 23.26 -26.64 49.86
N PRO A 12 24.11 -26.02 49.02
CA PRO A 12 23.72 -24.82 48.28
C PRO A 12 22.73 -25.19 47.18
N LYS A 13 21.57 -24.48 47.16
CA LYS A 13 20.57 -24.56 46.10
C LYS A 13 21.22 -24.28 44.74
N GLU A 14 21.05 -25.22 43.85
CA GLU A 14 21.40 -25.11 42.43
C GLU A 14 20.87 -23.78 41.88
N LYS A 15 21.77 -22.97 41.37
CA LYS A 15 21.41 -21.84 40.51
C LYS A 15 20.73 -22.41 39.27
N LEU A 16 19.41 -22.23 39.19
CA LEU A 16 18.64 -22.57 38.00
C LEU A 16 19.23 -21.78 36.84
N ASN A 17 19.75 -22.55 35.89
CA ASN A 17 20.54 -22.07 34.78
C ASN A 17 19.61 -21.31 33.80
N LEU A 18 19.69 -20.00 33.75
CA LEU A 18 19.06 -19.13 32.74
C LEU A 18 19.39 -19.51 31.27
N ARG A 19 20.21 -20.57 31.08
CA ARG A 19 20.56 -21.11 29.75
C ARG A 19 19.55 -22.10 29.16
N SER A 20 18.56 -22.59 29.92
CA SER A 20 17.61 -23.57 29.38
C SER A 20 16.43 -22.95 28.60
N CYS A 21 16.17 -21.68 28.74
CA CYS A 21 15.21 -20.96 27.88
C CYS A 21 15.74 -20.65 26.48
N MET A 22 17.06 -20.89 26.23
CA MET A 22 17.71 -20.61 24.95
C MET A 22 17.94 -21.83 24.06
N SER A 23 17.48 -23.03 24.44
CA SER A 23 17.73 -24.27 23.67
C SER A 23 16.53 -24.82 22.89
N GLY A 24 15.47 -24.05 22.72
CA GLY A 24 14.42 -24.32 21.74
C GLY A 24 14.93 -23.93 20.35
N SER A 25 15.68 -24.86 19.75
CA SER A 25 16.30 -24.72 18.43
C SER A 25 15.26 -24.50 17.35
N TYR A 26 15.02 -23.25 16.96
CA TYR A 26 14.84 -22.95 15.54
C TYR A 26 15.95 -22.00 15.14
N ARG A 27 16.76 -22.45 14.18
CA ARG A 27 17.85 -21.71 13.56
C ARG A 27 17.33 -20.48 12.81
N TYR A 28 16.96 -19.47 13.56
CA TYR A 28 17.11 -18.08 13.16
C TYR A 28 18.41 -17.59 13.77
N GLY A 29 19.33 -17.13 12.92
CA GLY A 29 20.73 -16.90 13.16
C GLY A 29 21.07 -16.44 14.57
N SER A 30 21.93 -17.21 15.20
CA SER A 30 22.58 -16.93 16.47
C SER A 30 23.08 -15.48 16.58
N ILE A 31 22.35 -14.66 17.34
CA ILE A 31 22.86 -13.41 17.89
C ILE A 31 23.18 -13.71 19.35
N CYS A 32 24.26 -14.43 19.59
CA CYS A 32 24.91 -14.51 20.90
C CYS A 32 26.31 -15.08 20.69
N SER A 33 27.21 -14.21 20.38
CA SER A 33 28.68 -14.20 20.55
C SER A 33 29.27 -13.36 19.39
N GLU A 34 29.08 -12.06 19.48
CA GLU A 34 29.89 -11.17 18.66
C GLU A 34 31.22 -10.91 19.38
N PRO A 35 32.36 -10.95 18.68
CA PRO A 35 33.65 -10.51 19.21
C PRO A 35 33.59 -9.04 19.59
N GLU A 36 34.45 -8.58 20.51
CA GLU A 36 34.53 -7.18 21.00
C GLU A 36 34.64 -6.11 19.89
N ASP A 37 35.03 -6.46 18.67
CA ASP A 37 35.07 -5.58 17.52
C ASP A 37 33.66 -5.12 17.05
N SER A 38 32.58 -5.86 17.40
CA SER A 38 31.21 -5.47 17.07
C SER A 38 30.66 -4.38 18.01
N MET A 39 31.16 -4.29 19.24
CA MET A 39 30.77 -3.21 20.17
C MET A 39 31.31 -1.84 19.74
N LEU A 40 32.47 -1.79 19.07
CA LEU A 40 32.99 -0.55 18.49
C LEU A 40 32.19 -0.10 17.27
N SER A 41 31.68 -1.02 16.44
CA SER A 41 30.84 -0.67 15.30
C SER A 41 29.42 -0.25 15.70
N SER A 42 28.87 -0.82 16.79
CA SER A 42 27.56 -0.42 17.32
C SER A 42 27.59 0.94 18.02
N ALA A 43 28.72 1.33 18.60
CA ALA A 43 28.90 2.67 19.20
C ALA A 43 29.02 3.77 18.13
N GLU A 44 29.58 3.49 16.96
CA GLU A 44 29.61 4.46 15.83
C GLU A 44 28.25 4.65 15.17
N SER A 45 27.36 3.65 15.19
CA SER A 45 26.07 3.71 14.51
C SER A 45 24.99 4.53 15.25
N ASN A 46 25.15 4.74 16.55
CA ASN A 46 24.22 5.55 17.36
C ASN A 46 24.36 7.08 17.12
N ASN A 47 25.23 7.50 16.19
CA ASN A 47 25.56 8.91 15.98
C ASN A 47 25.11 9.46 14.62
N ILE A 48 23.96 8.98 14.09
CA ILE A 48 23.37 9.62 12.93
C ILE A 48 22.82 10.98 13.34
N SER A 49 23.46 12.06 12.87
CA SER A 49 23.02 13.40 13.21
C SER A 49 21.55 13.61 12.78
N PRO A 50 20.71 14.29 13.57
CA PRO A 50 19.29 14.52 13.26
C PRO A 50 19.08 15.11 11.86
N ARG A 51 19.99 15.97 11.41
CA ARG A 51 19.95 16.54 10.06
C ARG A 51 20.05 15.47 8.96
N LYS A 52 20.96 14.50 9.13
CA LYS A 52 21.11 13.38 8.16
C LYS A 52 19.85 12.51 8.13
N ALA A 53 19.21 12.27 9.29
CA ALA A 53 17.97 11.50 9.36
C ALA A 53 16.81 12.20 8.60
N TYR A 54 16.63 13.51 8.80
CA TYR A 54 15.59 14.26 8.07
C TYR A 54 15.88 14.35 6.57
N VAL A 55 17.14 14.50 6.16
CA VAL A 55 17.53 14.46 4.75
C VAL A 55 17.23 13.09 4.15
N ALA A 56 17.52 12.01 4.86
CA ALA A 56 17.19 10.66 4.41
C ALA A 56 15.67 10.48 4.18
N VAL A 57 14.83 10.95 5.11
CA VAL A 57 13.37 10.93 4.92
C VAL A 57 12.94 11.74 3.72
N ALA A 58 13.50 12.93 3.50
CA ALA A 58 13.16 13.75 2.33
C ALA A 58 13.51 13.03 1.02
N VAL A 59 14.66 12.37 0.95
CA VAL A 59 15.06 11.56 -0.21
C VAL A 59 14.12 10.36 -0.41
N LEU A 60 13.76 9.66 0.68
CA LEU A 60 12.79 8.56 0.60
C LEU A 60 11.41 9.04 0.14
N CYS A 61 10.93 10.19 0.64
CA CYS A 61 9.68 10.79 0.17
C CYS A 61 9.75 11.17 -1.32
N TYR A 62 10.87 11.71 -1.78
CA TYR A 62 11.08 12.03 -3.19
C TYR A 62 11.00 10.79 -4.09
N VAL A 63 11.66 9.69 -3.72
CA VAL A 63 11.59 8.44 -4.49
C VAL A 63 10.18 7.83 -4.42
N ASN A 64 9.50 7.92 -3.28
CA ASN A 64 8.11 7.49 -3.14
C ASN A 64 7.16 8.26 -4.08
N LEU A 65 7.36 9.58 -4.15
CA LEU A 65 6.65 10.45 -5.10
C LEU A 65 6.83 9.96 -6.54
N LEU A 66 8.08 9.67 -6.95
CA LEU A 66 8.39 9.20 -8.31
C LEU A 66 7.76 7.84 -8.62
N ASN A 67 7.76 6.91 -7.67
CA ASN A 67 7.15 5.59 -7.84
C ASN A 67 5.65 5.71 -8.12
N TYR A 68 4.92 6.48 -7.30
CA TYR A 68 3.49 6.68 -7.53
C TYR A 68 3.22 7.52 -8.78
N MET A 69 4.10 8.46 -9.12
CA MET A 69 4.02 9.21 -10.37
C MET A 69 4.15 8.28 -11.58
N ASP A 70 5.13 7.34 -11.60
CA ASP A 70 5.29 6.36 -12.68
C ASP A 70 4.09 5.44 -12.83
N ARG A 71 3.55 4.96 -11.70
CA ARG A 71 2.38 4.07 -11.67
C ARG A 71 1.18 4.67 -12.41
N TYR A 72 0.92 5.97 -12.21
CA TYR A 72 -0.25 6.65 -12.79
C TYR A 72 0.03 7.44 -14.07
N THR A 73 1.29 7.59 -14.46
CA THR A 73 1.66 8.13 -15.78
C THR A 73 1.05 7.30 -16.91
N ILE A 74 1.05 5.97 -16.79
CA ILE A 74 0.42 5.08 -17.78
C ILE A 74 -1.07 5.37 -17.94
N ALA A 75 -1.80 5.55 -16.82
CA ALA A 75 -3.22 5.86 -16.88
C ALA A 75 -3.49 7.26 -17.47
N GLY A 76 -2.58 8.22 -17.23
CA GLY A 76 -2.65 9.57 -17.80
C GLY A 76 -2.44 9.64 -19.31
N VAL A 77 -1.72 8.67 -19.89
CA VAL A 77 -1.46 8.58 -21.35
C VAL A 77 -2.08 7.32 -21.99
N LEU A 78 -3.02 6.67 -21.29
CA LEU A 78 -3.56 5.37 -21.70
C LEU A 78 -4.21 5.42 -23.08
N LEU A 79 -4.93 6.49 -23.39
CA LEU A 79 -5.58 6.66 -24.68
C LEU A 79 -4.57 6.67 -25.84
N SER A 80 -3.45 7.36 -25.68
CA SER A 80 -2.36 7.37 -26.66
C SER A 80 -1.72 6.00 -26.83
N ILE A 81 -1.53 5.25 -25.73
CA ILE A 81 -1.01 3.88 -25.75
C ILE A 81 -1.98 2.95 -26.50
N GLN A 82 -3.28 3.04 -26.20
CA GLN A 82 -4.31 2.24 -26.91
C GLN A 82 -4.28 2.46 -28.41
N GLN A 83 -4.17 3.70 -28.84
CA GLN A 83 -4.12 4.04 -30.27
C GLN A 83 -2.82 3.58 -30.92
N TYR A 84 -1.68 3.81 -30.26
CA TYR A 84 -0.38 3.46 -30.80
C TYR A 84 -0.24 1.96 -31.06
N PHE A 85 -0.67 1.12 -30.11
CA PHE A 85 -0.61 -0.34 -30.20
C PHE A 85 -1.86 -0.96 -30.79
N ASN A 86 -2.92 -0.20 -31.04
CA ASN A 86 -4.23 -0.67 -31.50
C ASN A 86 -4.77 -1.83 -30.63
N ILE A 87 -4.78 -1.63 -29.31
CA ILE A 87 -5.15 -2.65 -28.32
C ILE A 87 -6.53 -2.38 -27.74
N SER A 88 -7.18 -3.46 -27.29
CA SER A 88 -8.48 -3.42 -26.64
C SER A 88 -8.42 -2.92 -25.19
N ASP A 89 -9.57 -2.64 -24.58
CA ASP A 89 -9.67 -2.20 -23.18
C ASP A 89 -9.13 -3.28 -22.22
N SER A 90 -9.44 -4.57 -22.44
CA SER A 90 -8.90 -5.65 -21.60
C SER A 90 -7.37 -5.72 -21.65
N THR A 91 -6.81 -5.61 -22.85
CA THR A 91 -5.36 -5.64 -23.06
C THR A 91 -4.69 -4.42 -22.42
N SER A 92 -5.35 -3.27 -22.42
CA SER A 92 -4.89 -2.06 -21.74
C SER A 92 -4.89 -2.23 -20.22
N GLY A 93 -5.97 -2.80 -19.66
CA GLY A 93 -6.07 -3.11 -18.24
C GLY A 93 -4.98 -4.08 -17.76
N LEU A 94 -4.53 -4.98 -18.64
CA LEU A 94 -3.46 -5.94 -18.35
C LEU A 94 -2.14 -5.26 -17.97
N LEU A 95 -1.85 -4.06 -18.49
CA LEU A 95 -0.63 -3.31 -18.15
C LEU A 95 -0.56 -2.99 -16.64
N GLN A 96 -1.68 -2.64 -16.05
CA GLN A 96 -1.75 -2.37 -14.61
C GLN A 96 -1.79 -3.67 -13.81
N THR A 97 -2.56 -4.66 -14.25
CA THR A 97 -2.68 -5.96 -13.60
C THR A 97 -1.32 -6.65 -13.46
N VAL A 98 -0.55 -6.74 -14.54
CA VAL A 98 0.76 -7.41 -14.54
C VAL A 98 1.75 -6.68 -13.62
N PHE A 99 1.72 -5.35 -13.62
CA PHE A 99 2.53 -4.52 -12.74
C PHE A 99 2.24 -4.83 -11.26
N ILE A 100 0.96 -4.81 -10.85
CA ILE A 100 0.57 -5.04 -9.45
C ILE A 100 0.83 -6.51 -9.06
N CYS A 101 0.54 -7.47 -9.93
CA CYS A 101 0.83 -8.88 -9.66
C CYS A 101 2.33 -9.13 -9.42
N SER A 102 3.21 -8.58 -10.24
CA SER A 102 4.66 -8.74 -10.05
C SER A 102 5.15 -8.04 -8.77
N PHE A 103 4.63 -6.84 -8.49
CA PHE A 103 4.89 -6.13 -7.24
C PHE A 103 4.52 -6.98 -6.03
N MET A 104 3.31 -7.57 -6.01
CA MET A 104 2.79 -8.37 -4.89
C MET A 104 3.55 -9.68 -4.69
N LEU A 105 3.94 -10.36 -5.77
CA LEU A 105 4.69 -11.60 -5.69
C LEU A 105 6.10 -11.39 -5.12
N LEU A 106 6.71 -10.26 -5.41
CA LEU A 106 8.09 -9.99 -5.05
C LEU A 106 8.26 -9.14 -3.78
N ALA A 107 7.24 -8.42 -3.34
CA ALA A 107 7.29 -7.66 -2.09
C ALA A 107 7.69 -8.52 -0.87
N PRO A 108 7.14 -9.73 -0.64
CA PRO A 108 7.59 -10.60 0.44
C PRO A 108 9.05 -11.06 0.29
N VAL A 109 9.49 -11.29 -0.94
CA VAL A 109 10.89 -11.68 -1.22
C VAL A 109 11.85 -10.54 -0.86
N PHE A 110 11.54 -9.30 -1.26
CA PHE A 110 12.35 -8.15 -0.91
C PHE A 110 12.27 -7.79 0.58
N GLY A 111 11.13 -8.00 1.23
CA GLY A 111 11.01 -7.90 2.69
C GLY A 111 11.99 -8.86 3.37
N TYR A 112 11.96 -10.14 3.01
CA TYR A 112 12.87 -11.15 3.54
C TYR A 112 14.35 -10.84 3.26
N LEU A 113 14.69 -10.40 2.05
CA LEU A 113 16.05 -9.97 1.71
C LEU A 113 16.46 -8.73 2.51
N GLY A 114 15.55 -7.77 2.70
CA GLY A 114 15.75 -6.56 3.50
C GLY A 114 16.07 -6.86 4.96
N ASP A 115 15.55 -7.96 5.50
CA ASP A 115 15.83 -8.38 6.87
C ASP A 115 17.22 -9.05 7.02
N ARG A 116 17.80 -9.58 5.96
CA ARG A 116 19.05 -10.35 6.00
C ARG A 116 20.24 -9.64 5.35
N TYR A 117 20.02 -8.86 4.31
CA TYR A 117 21.07 -8.22 3.53
C TYR A 117 21.03 -6.69 3.68
N ASN A 118 22.01 -6.02 3.12
CA ASN A 118 22.12 -4.57 3.15
C ASN A 118 20.91 -3.91 2.45
N ARG A 119 20.04 -3.27 3.24
CA ARG A 119 18.79 -2.62 2.79
C ARG A 119 19.04 -1.57 1.71
N LYS A 120 20.08 -0.76 1.89
CA LYS A 120 20.47 0.28 0.93
C LYS A 120 20.85 -0.32 -0.42
N LEU A 121 21.61 -1.42 -0.42
CA LEU A 121 22.03 -2.10 -1.65
C LEU A 121 20.83 -2.66 -2.41
N ILE A 122 19.87 -3.28 -1.70
CA ILE A 122 18.66 -3.83 -2.32
C ILE A 122 17.83 -2.72 -2.97
N MET A 123 17.63 -1.58 -2.28
CA MET A 123 16.95 -0.42 -2.86
C MET A 123 17.67 0.12 -4.09
N VAL A 124 19.00 0.24 -4.05
CA VAL A 124 19.80 0.74 -5.18
C VAL A 124 19.65 -0.16 -6.40
N VAL A 125 19.79 -1.49 -6.22
CA VAL A 125 19.60 -2.47 -7.31
C VAL A 125 18.18 -2.41 -7.88
N GLY A 126 17.16 -2.36 -7.02
CA GLY A 126 15.78 -2.24 -7.45
C GLY A 126 15.47 -0.92 -8.18
N LEU A 127 16.02 0.21 -7.71
CA LEU A 127 15.87 1.49 -8.41
C LEU A 127 16.57 1.49 -9.77
N ILE A 128 17.74 0.87 -9.89
CA ILE A 128 18.43 0.69 -11.19
C ILE A 128 17.54 -0.13 -12.13
N ALA A 129 16.99 -1.26 -11.66
CA ALA A 129 16.11 -2.10 -12.44
C ALA A 129 14.85 -1.32 -12.89
N TRP A 130 14.23 -0.57 -11.98
CA TRP A 130 13.09 0.30 -12.28
C TRP A 130 13.40 1.36 -13.33
N ILE A 131 14.53 2.06 -13.20
CA ILE A 131 14.98 3.08 -14.17
C ILE A 131 15.19 2.47 -15.57
N ILE A 132 15.91 1.34 -15.65
CA ILE A 132 16.22 0.68 -16.93
C ILE A 132 14.94 0.17 -17.59
N THR A 133 14.05 -0.47 -16.84
CA THR A 133 12.82 -1.06 -17.38
C THR A 133 11.79 0.00 -17.79
N THR A 134 11.64 1.08 -17.01
CA THR A 134 10.77 2.20 -17.38
C THR A 134 11.32 2.93 -18.62
N LEU A 135 12.62 3.20 -18.67
CA LEU A 135 13.25 3.80 -19.84
C LEU A 135 13.13 2.89 -21.06
N GLY A 136 13.40 1.59 -20.89
CA GLY A 136 13.29 0.58 -21.96
C GLY A 136 11.89 0.49 -22.55
N SER A 137 10.85 0.63 -21.72
CA SER A 137 9.46 0.63 -22.17
C SER A 137 9.14 1.77 -23.13
N SER A 138 9.88 2.88 -23.08
CA SER A 138 9.70 4.03 -23.98
C SER A 138 10.24 3.83 -25.41
N PHE A 139 11.02 2.78 -25.68
CA PHE A 139 11.59 2.50 -26.98
C PHE A 139 10.85 1.40 -27.77
N ILE A 140 9.80 0.84 -27.18
CA ILE A 140 9.05 -0.28 -27.77
C ILE A 140 8.24 0.22 -28.97
N THR A 141 8.33 -0.52 -30.09
CA THR A 141 7.56 -0.24 -31.32
C THR A 141 6.19 -0.94 -31.26
N ASN A 142 5.26 -0.50 -32.11
CA ASN A 142 3.88 -0.97 -32.14
C ASN A 142 3.70 -2.48 -32.36
N GLU A 143 4.70 -3.16 -32.93
CA GLU A 143 4.66 -4.60 -33.17
C GLU A 143 4.91 -5.45 -31.91
N TYR A 144 5.57 -4.86 -30.88
CA TYR A 144 6.06 -5.58 -29.70
C TYR A 144 5.31 -5.22 -28.42
N PHE A 145 3.99 -5.14 -28.45
CA PHE A 145 3.19 -4.81 -27.27
C PHE A 145 3.48 -5.70 -26.06
N TRP A 146 3.69 -7.00 -26.27
CA TRP A 146 3.97 -7.93 -25.18
C TRP A 146 5.30 -7.66 -24.46
N VAL A 147 6.24 -7.02 -25.13
CA VAL A 147 7.47 -6.52 -24.48
C VAL A 147 7.13 -5.38 -23.52
N LEU A 148 6.18 -4.49 -23.87
CA LEU A 148 5.70 -3.47 -22.95
C LEU A 148 5.07 -4.09 -21.70
N VAL A 149 4.26 -5.13 -21.84
CA VAL A 149 3.66 -5.88 -20.73
C VAL A 149 4.74 -6.49 -19.84
N LEU A 150 5.77 -7.11 -20.43
CA LEU A 150 6.92 -7.66 -19.69
C LEU A 150 7.69 -6.56 -18.94
N MET A 151 7.95 -5.43 -19.60
CA MET A 151 8.61 -4.29 -18.96
C MET A 151 7.80 -3.75 -17.77
N ARG A 152 6.47 -3.69 -17.88
CA ARG A 152 5.60 -3.30 -16.76
C ARG A 152 5.69 -4.29 -15.58
N ALA A 153 5.82 -5.60 -15.83
CA ALA A 153 6.07 -6.57 -14.77
C ALA A 153 7.42 -6.31 -14.08
N LEU A 154 8.47 -6.03 -14.84
CA LEU A 154 9.80 -5.74 -14.30
C LEU A 154 9.84 -4.41 -13.54
N VAL A 155 9.08 -3.40 -13.97
CA VAL A 155 8.88 -2.14 -13.23
C VAL A 155 8.28 -2.42 -11.85
N GLY A 156 7.24 -3.26 -11.76
CA GLY A 156 6.64 -3.67 -10.48
C GLY A 156 7.65 -4.39 -9.57
N THR A 157 8.55 -5.19 -10.13
CA THR A 157 9.66 -5.83 -9.41
C THR A 157 10.60 -4.79 -8.77
N GLY A 158 11.02 -3.79 -9.55
CA GLY A 158 11.91 -2.73 -9.06
C GLY A 158 11.26 -1.91 -7.94
N GLU A 159 9.99 -1.56 -8.12
CA GLU A 159 9.23 -0.78 -7.14
C GLU A 159 9.01 -1.55 -5.82
N ALA A 160 8.77 -2.86 -5.89
CA ALA A 160 8.60 -3.70 -4.71
C ALA A 160 9.80 -3.66 -3.75
N SER A 161 11.02 -3.60 -4.29
CA SER A 161 12.25 -3.52 -3.49
C SER A 161 12.33 -2.25 -2.64
N TYR A 162 11.82 -1.14 -3.17
CA TYR A 162 11.85 0.15 -2.50
C TYR A 162 10.71 0.29 -1.47
N VAL A 163 9.47 -0.01 -1.88
CA VAL A 163 8.27 0.21 -1.05
C VAL A 163 8.31 -0.61 0.24
N THR A 164 8.89 -1.80 0.21
CA THR A 164 9.04 -2.66 1.40
C THR A 164 10.12 -2.18 2.35
N ILE A 165 11.20 -1.58 1.85
CA ILE A 165 12.38 -1.23 2.65
C ILE A 165 12.33 0.20 3.18
N ALA A 166 11.81 1.17 2.42
CA ALA A 166 11.84 2.58 2.81
C ALA A 166 11.17 2.87 4.17
N PRO A 167 9.97 2.33 4.47
CA PRO A 167 9.34 2.54 5.78
C PRO A 167 10.16 1.95 6.94
N THR A 168 10.86 0.82 6.73
CA THR A 168 11.69 0.20 7.77
C THR A 168 12.91 1.05 8.11
N ILE A 169 13.53 1.69 7.11
CA ILE A 169 14.63 2.64 7.34
C ILE A 169 14.12 3.85 8.15
N ILE A 170 12.95 4.41 7.79
CA ILE A 170 12.34 5.51 8.56
C ILE A 170 12.06 5.06 10.00
N GLY A 171 11.57 3.83 10.17
CA GLY A 171 11.31 3.22 11.48
C GLY A 171 12.55 3.11 12.36
N ASP A 172 13.72 2.83 11.78
CA ASP A 172 14.98 2.73 12.52
C ASP A 172 15.66 4.09 12.78
N LEU A 173 15.32 5.11 11.96
CA LEU A 173 15.88 6.46 12.14
C LEU A 173 15.17 7.30 13.23
N PHE A 174 13.92 6.99 13.55
CA PHE A 174 13.10 7.77 14.47
C PHE A 174 12.36 6.88 15.46
N THR A 175 12.13 7.40 16.68
CA THR A 175 11.43 6.71 17.78
C THR A 175 10.11 7.42 18.13
N GLY A 176 9.17 6.67 18.73
CA GLY A 176 7.94 7.21 19.31
C GLY A 176 7.11 8.05 18.34
N THR A 177 6.62 9.19 18.81
CA THR A 177 5.74 10.09 18.02
C THR A 177 6.39 10.62 16.74
N LYS A 178 7.73 10.83 16.77
CA LYS A 178 8.47 11.30 15.57
C LYS A 178 8.48 10.23 14.47
N ARG A 179 8.62 8.95 14.83
CA ARG A 179 8.51 7.82 13.88
C ARG A 179 7.17 7.84 13.17
N THR A 180 6.06 7.89 13.92
CA THR A 180 4.71 7.94 13.36
C THR A 180 4.53 9.16 12.44
N LEU A 181 5.02 10.33 12.85
CA LEU A 181 4.93 11.55 12.04
C LEU A 181 5.69 11.43 10.73
N MET A 182 6.92 10.89 10.73
CA MET A 182 7.74 10.75 9.52
C MET A 182 7.16 9.71 8.56
N ILE A 183 6.63 8.60 9.08
CA ILE A 183 5.94 7.58 8.27
C ILE A 183 4.65 8.16 7.67
N SER A 184 3.87 8.91 8.45
CA SER A 184 2.66 9.58 7.92
C SER A 184 3.01 10.58 6.82
N PHE A 185 4.09 11.34 7.01
CA PHE A 185 4.58 12.27 5.99
C PHE A 185 5.02 11.54 4.71
N PHE A 186 5.69 10.39 4.84
CA PHE A 186 6.05 9.54 3.72
C PHE A 186 4.82 9.07 2.93
N TYR A 187 3.74 8.69 3.60
CA TYR A 187 2.52 8.22 2.94
C TYR A 187 1.68 9.35 2.29
N ILE A 188 1.83 10.60 2.71
CA ILE A 188 1.18 11.75 2.04
C ILE A 188 1.64 11.88 0.57
N PHE A 189 2.86 11.44 0.25
CA PHE A 189 3.36 11.47 -1.12
C PHE A 189 2.67 10.48 -2.07
N ILE A 190 1.84 9.54 -1.56
CA ILE A 190 1.04 8.62 -2.39
C ILE A 190 0.02 9.39 -3.25
N PRO A 191 -0.97 10.09 -2.68
CA PRO A 191 -1.94 10.83 -3.49
C PRO A 191 -1.29 11.96 -4.30
N VAL A 192 -0.23 12.60 -3.77
CA VAL A 192 0.49 13.66 -4.49
C VAL A 192 1.20 13.09 -5.73
N GLY A 193 1.92 11.97 -5.59
CA GLY A 193 2.59 11.29 -6.70
C GLY A 193 1.59 10.78 -7.74
N SER A 194 0.48 10.19 -7.27
CA SER A 194 -0.59 9.70 -8.16
C SER A 194 -1.16 10.82 -9.02
N GLY A 195 -1.55 11.94 -8.44
CA GLY A 195 -2.10 13.06 -9.18
C GLY A 195 -1.08 13.72 -10.10
N LEU A 196 0.19 13.86 -9.65
CA LEU A 196 1.26 14.35 -10.52
C LEU A 196 1.55 13.41 -11.69
N GLY A 197 1.39 12.10 -11.52
CA GLY A 197 1.53 11.13 -12.60
C GLY A 197 0.57 11.39 -13.75
N TYR A 198 -0.70 11.62 -13.45
CA TYR A 198 -1.69 12.02 -14.47
C TYR A 198 -1.33 13.36 -15.12
N ILE A 199 -1.03 14.38 -14.31
CA ILE A 199 -0.79 15.75 -14.80
C ILE A 199 0.47 15.81 -15.65
N LEU A 200 1.60 15.36 -15.11
CA LEU A 200 2.89 15.47 -15.81
C LEU A 200 2.97 14.50 -16.99
N GLY A 201 2.42 13.29 -16.85
CA GLY A 201 2.35 12.34 -17.96
C GLY A 201 1.61 12.91 -19.16
N ALA A 202 0.41 13.42 -18.94
CA ALA A 202 -0.39 14.04 -19.99
C ALA A 202 0.19 15.34 -20.52
N THR A 203 0.81 16.19 -19.65
CA THR A 203 1.47 17.45 -20.06
C THR A 203 2.61 17.17 -21.03
N ILE A 204 3.48 16.23 -20.70
CA ILE A 204 4.66 15.94 -21.49
C ILE A 204 4.27 15.28 -22.81
N ALA A 205 3.33 14.34 -22.79
CA ALA A 205 2.80 13.72 -24.01
C ALA A 205 2.19 14.76 -24.94
N SER A 206 1.40 15.71 -24.42
CA SER A 206 0.80 16.78 -25.21
C SER A 206 1.84 17.78 -25.73
N ALA A 207 2.82 18.18 -24.92
CA ALA A 207 3.84 19.16 -25.31
C ALA A 207 4.83 18.63 -26.33
N THR A 208 5.16 17.33 -26.27
CA THR A 208 6.12 16.68 -27.17
C THR A 208 5.46 16.04 -28.40
N GLY A 209 4.14 15.83 -28.35
CA GLY A 209 3.40 15.10 -29.38
C GLY A 209 3.67 13.59 -29.41
N ASP A 210 4.30 13.05 -28.35
CA ASP A 210 4.63 11.62 -28.24
C ASP A 210 4.54 11.17 -26.76
N TRP A 211 3.64 10.24 -26.47
CA TRP A 211 3.43 9.69 -25.12
C TRP A 211 4.67 9.03 -24.50
N ARG A 212 5.62 8.60 -25.31
CA ARG A 212 6.86 7.97 -24.85
C ARG A 212 7.71 8.90 -23.99
N TRP A 213 7.66 10.20 -24.21
CA TRP A 213 8.36 11.18 -23.41
C TRP A 213 7.83 11.23 -21.96
N ALA A 214 6.54 10.95 -21.75
CA ALA A 214 5.99 10.82 -20.42
C ALA A 214 6.68 9.70 -19.62
N LEU A 215 6.99 8.57 -20.29
CA LEU A 215 7.73 7.48 -19.66
C LEU A 215 9.23 7.76 -19.47
N ARG A 216 9.81 8.66 -20.25
CA ARG A 216 11.24 9.03 -20.14
C ARG A 216 11.51 10.01 -18.99
N LEU A 217 10.53 10.81 -18.61
CA LEU A 217 10.69 11.76 -17.49
C LEU A 217 11.01 11.04 -16.18
N ASN A 218 10.25 9.98 -15.85
CA ASN A 218 10.38 9.27 -14.57
C ASN A 218 11.77 8.66 -14.37
N PRO A 219 12.39 7.96 -15.35
CA PRO A 219 13.78 7.51 -15.27
C PRO A 219 14.81 8.62 -15.11
N ILE A 220 14.60 9.78 -15.75
CA ILE A 220 15.51 10.93 -15.62
C ILE A 220 15.50 11.45 -14.18
N LEU A 221 14.31 11.69 -13.63
CA LEU A 221 14.14 12.09 -12.23
C LEU A 221 14.58 10.98 -11.27
N GLY A 222 14.33 9.72 -11.64
CA GLY A 222 14.76 8.54 -10.90
C GLY A 222 16.27 8.42 -10.81
N GLY A 223 17.00 8.77 -11.86
CA GLY A 223 18.47 8.84 -11.85
C GLY A 223 18.99 9.82 -10.80
N LEU A 224 18.37 10.99 -10.67
CA LEU A 224 18.66 11.92 -9.57
C LEU A 224 18.33 11.25 -8.22
N GLY A 225 17.16 10.62 -8.09
CA GLY A 225 16.77 9.88 -6.88
C GLY A 225 17.77 8.81 -6.49
N LEU A 226 18.26 8.03 -7.46
CA LEU A 226 19.28 7.00 -7.24
C LEU A 226 20.57 7.60 -6.69
N ILE A 227 21.05 8.70 -7.27
CA ILE A 227 22.23 9.42 -6.78
C ILE A 227 22.03 9.87 -5.34
N LEU A 228 20.87 10.47 -5.02
CA LEU A 228 20.55 10.91 -3.67
C LEU A 228 20.49 9.73 -2.68
N VAL A 229 19.91 8.58 -3.08
CA VAL A 229 19.86 7.36 -2.26
C VAL A 229 21.27 6.85 -1.97
N VAL A 230 22.14 6.80 -2.97
CA VAL A 230 23.53 6.29 -2.81
C VAL A 230 24.34 7.18 -1.86
N PHE A 231 24.22 8.50 -1.95
CA PHE A 231 25.08 9.40 -1.18
C PHE A 231 24.47 9.86 0.15
N LEU A 232 23.15 9.99 0.26
CA LEU A 232 22.51 10.65 1.41
C LEU A 232 21.79 9.69 2.36
N ILE A 233 21.38 8.49 1.92
CA ILE A 233 20.70 7.54 2.81
C ILE A 233 21.73 6.78 3.65
N PRO A 234 21.71 6.91 4.99
CA PRO A 234 22.49 6.07 5.87
C PRO A 234 21.91 4.64 5.89
N ASN A 235 22.69 3.68 6.32
CA ASN A 235 22.24 2.32 6.59
C ASN A 235 22.18 2.13 8.12
N PRO A 236 21.03 2.48 8.79
CA PRO A 236 20.93 2.33 10.23
C PRO A 236 20.98 0.86 10.64
N PRO A 237 21.53 0.53 11.81
CA PRO A 237 21.44 -0.82 12.37
C PRO A 237 19.97 -1.17 12.61
N ARG A 238 19.64 -2.44 12.40
CA ARG A 238 18.27 -2.94 12.54
C ARG A 238 17.82 -2.89 13.99
N GLY A 239 16.56 -2.47 14.22
CA GLY A 239 16.01 -2.41 15.57
C GLY A 239 16.64 -1.33 16.45
N ALA A 240 17.42 -0.39 15.91
CA ALA A 240 18.08 0.69 16.66
C ALA A 240 17.10 1.54 17.47
N SER A 241 15.83 1.47 17.18
CA SER A 241 14.75 2.22 17.85
C SER A 241 13.88 1.37 18.78
N GLU A 242 14.07 0.05 18.83
CA GLU A 242 13.31 -0.84 19.71
C GLU A 242 14.01 -0.94 21.06
N THR A 243 13.47 -0.23 22.04
CA THR A 243 13.88 -0.36 23.46
C THR A 243 13.55 -1.77 23.94
N GLU A 244 14.44 -2.36 24.73
CA GLU A 244 14.31 -3.60 25.48
C GLU A 244 12.90 -3.78 26.05
N GLY A 245 12.12 -4.71 25.53
CA GLY A 245 10.74 -4.93 25.99
C GLY A 245 9.94 -5.91 25.12
N ALA A 246 10.54 -6.51 24.10
CA ALA A 246 9.91 -7.65 23.44
C ALA A 246 10.00 -8.85 24.39
N ALA A 247 8.97 -9.02 25.22
CA ALA A 247 8.77 -10.24 25.99
C ALA A 247 8.94 -11.46 25.07
N CYS A 248 9.63 -12.50 25.57
CA CYS A 248 9.73 -13.82 24.92
C CYS A 248 8.33 -14.39 24.72
N MET A 249 7.68 -14.04 23.63
CA MET A 249 6.41 -14.66 23.25
C MET A 249 6.73 -15.89 22.38
N GLU A 250 6.09 -17.01 22.70
CA GLU A 250 6.26 -18.26 21.96
C GLU A 250 6.03 -18.05 20.45
N SER A 251 6.97 -18.49 19.63
CA SER A 251 6.86 -18.43 18.17
C SER A 251 5.88 -19.51 17.70
N THR A 252 4.70 -19.07 17.28
CA THR A 252 3.69 -19.96 16.67
C THR A 252 4.04 -20.28 15.22
N THR A 253 3.53 -21.40 14.71
CA THR A 253 3.72 -21.79 13.31
C THR A 253 2.91 -20.87 12.39
N TYR A 254 3.46 -20.48 11.24
CA TYR A 254 2.79 -19.60 10.25
C TYR A 254 1.38 -20.08 9.87
N LEU A 255 1.17 -21.40 9.75
CA LEU A 255 -0.15 -21.99 9.47
C LEU A 255 -1.15 -21.81 10.63
N GLU A 256 -0.67 -21.83 11.86
CA GLU A 256 -1.51 -21.57 13.04
C GLU A 256 -1.93 -20.11 13.09
N ASP A 257 -1.04 -19.20 12.71
CA ASP A 257 -1.34 -17.78 12.61
C ASP A 257 -2.41 -17.51 11.56
N ILE A 258 -2.28 -18.09 10.36
CA ILE A 258 -3.30 -17.99 9.32
C ILE A 258 -4.64 -18.55 9.82
N LYS A 259 -4.65 -19.71 10.46
CA LYS A 259 -5.86 -20.34 11.00
C LYS A 259 -6.52 -19.47 12.07
N TYR A 260 -5.73 -18.85 12.94
CA TYR A 260 -6.22 -17.89 13.94
C TYR A 260 -6.85 -16.67 13.26
N LEU A 261 -6.18 -16.08 12.27
CA LEU A 261 -6.66 -14.90 11.54
C LEU A 261 -7.96 -15.19 10.80
N LEU A 262 -8.08 -16.33 10.13
CA LEU A 262 -9.29 -16.73 9.42
C LEU A 262 -10.49 -17.04 10.36
N ARG A 263 -10.24 -17.30 11.64
CA ARG A 263 -11.28 -17.45 12.66
C ARG A 263 -11.72 -16.12 13.26
N ASN A 264 -10.90 -15.09 13.18
CA ASN A 264 -11.23 -13.76 13.65
C ASN A 264 -12.18 -13.08 12.65
N ARG A 265 -13.46 -12.97 13.05
CA ARG A 265 -14.52 -12.45 12.17
C ARG A 265 -14.28 -11.00 11.76
N SER A 266 -13.83 -10.16 12.68
CA SER A 266 -13.53 -8.76 12.38
C SER A 266 -12.38 -8.61 11.40
N PHE A 267 -11.34 -9.44 11.50
CA PHE A 267 -10.23 -9.47 10.54
C PHE A 267 -10.71 -9.88 9.15
N VAL A 268 -11.51 -10.96 9.04
CA VAL A 268 -12.01 -11.45 7.73
C VAL A 268 -12.90 -10.41 7.06
N TRP A 269 -13.89 -9.87 7.77
CA TRP A 269 -14.82 -8.90 7.20
C TRP A 269 -14.13 -7.56 6.86
N SER A 270 -13.22 -7.07 7.71
CA SER A 270 -12.45 -5.87 7.39
C SER A 270 -11.54 -6.08 6.18
N SER A 271 -10.90 -7.24 6.04
CA SER A 271 -10.07 -7.56 4.88
C SER A 271 -10.87 -7.61 3.58
N LEU A 272 -12.08 -8.15 3.60
CA LEU A 272 -13.01 -8.10 2.45
C LEU A 272 -13.45 -6.66 2.13
N GLY A 273 -13.68 -5.84 3.15
CA GLY A 273 -14.00 -4.43 3.00
C GLY A 273 -12.85 -3.65 2.34
N VAL A 274 -11.62 -3.87 2.80
CA VAL A 274 -10.41 -3.27 2.20
C VAL A 274 -10.23 -3.72 0.76
N THR A 275 -10.47 -5.01 0.48
CA THR A 275 -10.39 -5.57 -0.88
C THR A 275 -11.40 -4.91 -1.82
N ALA A 276 -12.65 -4.73 -1.37
CA ALA A 276 -13.67 -4.04 -2.14
C ALA A 276 -13.28 -2.57 -2.40
N MET A 277 -12.72 -1.90 -1.40
CA MET A 277 -12.23 -0.52 -1.54
C MET A 277 -11.08 -0.45 -2.54
N ALA A 278 -10.11 -1.36 -2.47
CA ALA A 278 -8.99 -1.42 -3.41
C ALA A 278 -9.45 -1.73 -4.84
N PHE A 279 -10.48 -2.58 -5.00
CA PHE A 279 -11.11 -2.83 -6.30
C PHE A 279 -11.65 -1.54 -6.91
N VAL A 280 -12.44 -0.79 -6.15
CA VAL A 280 -13.04 0.47 -6.62
C VAL A 280 -11.97 1.51 -6.94
N THR A 281 -11.02 1.71 -6.03
CA THR A 281 -9.96 2.72 -6.24
C THR A 281 -9.03 2.35 -7.38
N GLY A 282 -8.63 1.09 -7.51
CA GLY A 282 -7.74 0.62 -8.59
C GLY A 282 -8.39 0.73 -9.97
N ALA A 283 -9.66 0.33 -10.08
CA ALA A 283 -10.42 0.44 -11.33
C ALA A 283 -10.62 1.90 -11.75
N LEU A 284 -11.08 2.75 -10.83
CA LEU A 284 -11.34 4.16 -11.12
C LEU A 284 -10.05 4.92 -11.42
N ALA A 285 -8.99 4.71 -10.64
CA ALA A 285 -7.71 5.34 -10.87
C ALA A 285 -7.11 5.03 -12.25
N PHE A 286 -7.37 3.85 -12.80
CA PHE A 286 -6.87 3.46 -14.11
C PHE A 286 -7.76 3.97 -15.25
N TRP A 287 -9.09 3.81 -15.11
CA TRP A 287 -10.02 4.05 -16.22
C TRP A 287 -10.60 5.46 -16.30
N THR A 288 -10.67 6.22 -15.19
CA THR A 288 -11.37 7.51 -15.17
C THR A 288 -10.85 8.51 -16.20
N PRO A 289 -9.53 8.72 -16.41
CA PRO A 289 -9.08 9.66 -17.45
C PRO A 289 -9.56 9.29 -18.85
N THR A 290 -9.46 8.00 -19.21
CA THR A 290 -9.93 7.49 -20.51
C THR A 290 -11.44 7.58 -20.64
N PHE A 291 -12.19 7.27 -19.58
CA PHE A 291 -13.64 7.36 -19.55
C PHE A 291 -14.14 8.81 -19.77
N LEU A 292 -13.53 9.77 -19.07
CA LEU A 292 -13.87 11.19 -19.23
C LEU A 292 -13.54 11.71 -20.63
N SER A 293 -12.41 11.31 -21.18
CA SER A 293 -12.05 11.66 -22.56
C SER A 293 -13.08 11.12 -23.57
N ARG A 294 -13.52 9.86 -23.43
CA ARG A 294 -14.58 9.29 -24.27
C ARG A 294 -15.91 10.01 -24.07
N ALA A 295 -16.25 10.44 -22.85
CA ALA A 295 -17.44 11.22 -22.55
C ALA A 295 -17.43 12.59 -23.25
N ARG A 296 -16.30 13.29 -23.28
CA ARG A 296 -16.16 14.58 -23.98
C ARG A 296 -16.30 14.45 -25.49
N VAL A 297 -15.79 13.35 -26.06
CA VAL A 297 -16.00 13.03 -27.46
C VAL A 297 -17.47 12.82 -27.75
N LEU A 298 -18.20 12.08 -26.90
CA LEU A 298 -19.63 11.87 -27.02
C LEU A 298 -20.43 13.18 -26.98
N GLN A 299 -20.04 14.11 -26.11
CA GLN A 299 -20.68 15.42 -26.00
C GLN A 299 -20.24 16.42 -27.09
N ASN A 300 -19.42 16.00 -28.05
CA ASN A 300 -18.83 16.85 -29.10
C ASN A 300 -18.05 18.07 -28.54
N ILE A 301 -17.49 17.96 -27.33
CA ILE A 301 -16.63 18.99 -26.73
C ILE A 301 -15.22 18.92 -27.33
N THR A 302 -14.71 17.70 -27.55
CA THR A 302 -13.41 17.43 -28.15
C THR A 302 -13.54 16.47 -29.32
N PRO A 303 -12.72 16.62 -30.38
CA PRO A 303 -12.70 15.62 -31.45
C PRO A 303 -12.14 14.28 -30.93
N PRO A 304 -12.52 13.15 -31.56
CA PRO A 304 -11.90 11.86 -31.23
C PRO A 304 -10.40 11.94 -31.46
N CYS A 305 -9.62 11.45 -30.51
CA CYS A 305 -8.17 11.40 -30.67
C CYS A 305 -7.80 10.29 -31.65
N ILE A 306 -7.55 10.67 -32.91
CA ILE A 306 -7.12 9.77 -33.99
C ILE A 306 -5.60 9.79 -34.12
N LYS A 307 -4.98 10.94 -33.80
CA LYS A 307 -3.54 11.17 -33.89
C LYS A 307 -3.09 12.00 -32.68
N GLU A 308 -1.93 11.68 -32.16
CA GLU A 308 -1.30 12.49 -31.10
C GLU A 308 -0.98 13.92 -31.57
N PRO A 309 -1.03 14.89 -30.65
CA PRO A 309 -1.33 14.79 -29.21
C PRO A 309 -2.84 14.74 -28.92
N CYS A 310 -3.23 13.88 -27.97
CA CYS A 310 -4.58 13.86 -27.42
C CYS A 310 -4.81 15.02 -26.43
N ASP A 311 -6.09 15.40 -26.22
CA ASP A 311 -6.42 16.46 -25.23
C ASP A 311 -6.10 15.98 -23.80
N PRO A 312 -5.21 16.66 -23.06
CA PRO A 312 -4.79 16.25 -21.72
C PRO A 312 -5.72 16.75 -20.59
N SER A 313 -6.74 17.55 -20.91
CA SER A 313 -7.54 18.30 -19.93
C SER A 313 -8.14 17.42 -18.85
N ASP A 314 -8.63 16.22 -19.19
CA ASP A 314 -9.26 15.31 -18.23
C ASP A 314 -8.23 14.74 -17.25
N SER A 315 -7.03 14.43 -17.71
CA SER A 315 -5.95 13.96 -16.84
C SER A 315 -5.48 15.05 -15.87
N TYR A 316 -5.48 16.33 -16.29
CA TYR A 316 -5.15 17.45 -15.41
C TYR A 316 -6.16 17.62 -14.28
N ILE A 317 -7.44 17.67 -14.64
CA ILE A 317 -8.50 17.90 -13.68
C ILE A 317 -8.61 16.69 -12.72
N PHE A 318 -8.58 15.49 -13.26
CA PHE A 318 -8.65 14.27 -12.46
C PHE A 318 -7.42 14.14 -11.51
N GLY A 319 -6.23 14.41 -12.01
CA GLY A 319 -5.02 14.42 -11.18
C GLY A 319 -5.08 15.44 -10.04
N ALA A 320 -5.58 16.66 -10.32
CA ALA A 320 -5.77 17.68 -9.30
C ALA A 320 -6.82 17.26 -8.25
N ILE A 321 -7.94 16.67 -8.69
CA ILE A 321 -8.97 16.11 -7.80
C ILE A 321 -8.34 15.06 -6.90
N THR A 322 -7.62 14.09 -7.44
CA THR A 322 -6.99 12.98 -6.69
C THR A 322 -6.04 13.50 -5.60
N VAL A 323 -5.22 14.53 -5.89
CA VAL A 323 -4.34 15.13 -4.87
C VAL A 323 -5.16 15.75 -3.73
N VAL A 324 -6.12 16.59 -4.08
CA VAL A 324 -6.89 17.37 -3.10
C VAL A 324 -7.77 16.44 -2.26
N THR A 325 -8.49 15.52 -2.89
CA THR A 325 -9.41 14.59 -2.22
C THR A 325 -8.66 13.57 -1.36
N GLY A 326 -7.52 13.07 -1.84
CA GLY A 326 -6.67 12.15 -1.10
C GLY A 326 -6.16 12.75 0.22
N ILE A 327 -5.62 13.97 0.15
CA ILE A 327 -5.15 14.68 1.34
C ILE A 327 -6.30 15.02 2.29
N ILE A 328 -7.34 15.68 1.79
CA ILE A 328 -8.48 16.14 2.60
C ILE A 328 -9.20 14.93 3.23
N GLY A 329 -9.44 13.88 2.45
CA GLY A 329 -10.16 12.69 2.93
C GLY A 329 -9.44 12.01 4.09
N VAL A 330 -8.13 11.77 3.97
CA VAL A 330 -7.32 11.16 5.05
C VAL A 330 -7.35 12.02 6.31
N PHE A 331 -7.20 13.35 6.21
CA PHE A 331 -7.28 14.25 7.36
C PHE A 331 -8.65 14.24 8.03
N ILE A 332 -9.74 14.33 7.27
CA ILE A 332 -11.10 14.29 7.79
C ILE A 332 -11.37 12.94 8.46
N GLY A 333 -11.00 11.81 7.81
CA GLY A 333 -11.18 10.47 8.35
C GLY A 333 -10.48 10.29 9.68
N THR A 334 -9.21 10.69 9.76
CA THR A 334 -8.41 10.62 10.99
C THR A 334 -9.01 11.49 12.11
N TYR A 335 -9.47 12.70 11.78
CA TYR A 335 -10.08 13.60 12.75
C TYR A 335 -11.38 13.04 13.31
N ILE A 336 -12.27 12.56 12.44
CA ILE A 336 -13.55 11.96 12.83
C ILE A 336 -13.32 10.71 13.68
N SER A 337 -12.43 9.81 13.25
CA SER A 337 -12.07 8.59 13.98
C SER A 337 -11.63 8.91 15.41
N ARG A 338 -10.65 9.80 15.58
CA ARG A 338 -10.16 10.20 16.90
C ARG A 338 -11.25 10.77 17.80
N LYS A 339 -12.15 11.60 17.25
CA LYS A 339 -13.22 12.24 18.02
C LYS A 339 -14.35 11.27 18.42
N LEU A 340 -14.64 10.26 17.57
CA LEU A 340 -15.73 9.32 17.82
C LEU A 340 -15.28 8.08 18.61
N ARG A 341 -14.01 7.67 18.50
CA ARG A 341 -13.46 6.45 19.11
C ARG A 341 -13.69 6.38 20.62
N ASP A 342 -13.58 7.53 21.33
CA ASP A 342 -13.80 7.58 22.77
C ASP A 342 -15.27 7.43 23.18
N ARG A 343 -16.19 7.75 22.26
CA ARG A 343 -17.63 7.71 22.53
C ARG A 343 -18.31 6.44 22.01
N VAL A 344 -17.83 5.91 20.90
CA VAL A 344 -18.43 4.79 20.17
C VAL A 344 -17.37 3.71 19.95
N PRO A 345 -17.43 2.57 20.65
CA PRO A 345 -16.40 1.52 20.58
C PRO A 345 -16.20 0.90 19.18
N ASN A 346 -17.20 0.97 18.32
CA ASN A 346 -17.15 0.49 16.94
C ASN A 346 -17.17 1.64 15.91
N ALA A 347 -16.66 2.83 16.29
CA ALA A 347 -16.66 4.01 15.43
C ALA A 347 -15.89 3.78 14.12
N ASP A 348 -14.70 3.19 14.19
CA ASP A 348 -13.81 3.05 13.04
C ASP A 348 -14.44 2.26 11.87
N PRO A 349 -14.93 1.02 12.05
CA PRO A 349 -15.60 0.32 10.96
C PRO A 349 -16.92 0.98 10.53
N LEU A 350 -17.61 1.70 11.41
CA LEU A 350 -18.80 2.46 11.02
C LEU A 350 -18.46 3.64 10.12
N ILE A 351 -17.37 4.37 10.40
CA ILE A 351 -16.89 5.45 9.54
C ILE A 351 -16.52 4.89 8.16
N CYS A 352 -15.81 3.76 8.12
CA CYS A 352 -15.47 3.09 6.87
C CYS A 352 -16.73 2.66 6.09
N ALA A 353 -17.72 2.10 6.78
CA ALA A 353 -18.98 1.71 6.16
C ALA A 353 -19.74 2.91 5.57
N VAL A 354 -19.87 4.01 6.35
CA VAL A 354 -20.51 5.25 5.88
C VAL A 354 -19.74 5.83 4.70
N GLY A 355 -18.41 5.88 4.76
CA GLY A 355 -17.55 6.34 3.66
C GLY A 355 -17.81 5.57 2.37
N MET A 356 -17.81 4.24 2.42
CA MET A 356 -18.06 3.37 1.26
C MET A 356 -19.49 3.49 0.74
N LEU A 357 -20.50 3.42 1.63
CA LEU A 357 -21.92 3.49 1.25
C LEU A 357 -22.33 4.85 0.70
N SER A 358 -21.74 5.94 1.19
CA SER A 358 -22.03 7.28 0.68
C SER A 358 -21.23 7.63 -0.57
N SER A 359 -20.03 7.07 -0.75
CA SER A 359 -19.26 7.24 -1.99
C SER A 359 -19.91 6.54 -3.18
N SER A 360 -20.51 5.36 -2.98
CA SER A 360 -21.08 4.55 -4.04
C SER A 360 -22.17 5.27 -4.86
N PRO A 361 -23.18 5.92 -4.29
CA PRO A 361 -24.15 6.71 -5.08
C PRO A 361 -23.51 7.91 -5.76
N CYS A 362 -22.50 8.56 -5.15
CA CYS A 362 -21.80 9.67 -5.80
C CYS A 362 -21.06 9.19 -7.05
N LEU A 363 -20.38 8.05 -6.98
CA LEU A 363 -19.67 7.45 -8.10
C LEU A 363 -20.66 6.94 -9.16
N PHE A 364 -21.77 6.32 -8.77
CA PHE A 364 -22.83 5.93 -9.71
C PHE A 364 -23.37 7.13 -10.49
N ILE A 365 -23.71 8.22 -9.79
CA ILE A 365 -24.19 9.46 -10.40
C ILE A 365 -23.12 10.06 -11.32
N ALA A 366 -21.84 10.05 -10.91
CA ALA A 366 -20.73 10.52 -11.73
C ALA A 366 -20.64 9.75 -13.05
N ILE A 367 -20.72 8.42 -13.01
CA ILE A 367 -20.64 7.56 -14.20
C ILE A 367 -21.82 7.85 -15.15
N VAL A 368 -23.04 7.89 -14.64
CA VAL A 368 -24.25 8.10 -15.46
C VAL A 368 -24.34 9.53 -16.02
N LEU A 369 -23.89 10.54 -15.25
CA LEU A 369 -23.92 11.93 -15.72
C LEU A 369 -22.81 12.27 -16.71
N ALA A 370 -21.78 11.43 -16.84
CA ALA A 370 -20.64 11.70 -17.71
C ALA A 370 -21.04 11.87 -19.20
N GLY A 371 -22.10 11.21 -19.64
CA GLY A 371 -22.66 11.41 -20.99
C GLY A 371 -23.37 12.75 -21.20
N ASN A 372 -23.76 13.46 -20.12
CA ASN A 372 -24.59 14.67 -20.19
C ASN A 372 -23.89 15.93 -19.71
N SER A 373 -23.08 15.85 -18.65
CA SER A 373 -22.46 17.03 -18.01
C SER A 373 -21.13 16.69 -17.36
N ILE A 374 -20.03 17.07 -17.98
CA ILE A 374 -18.67 16.90 -17.47
C ILE A 374 -18.44 17.63 -16.14
N PRO A 375 -18.86 18.90 -15.93
CA PRO A 375 -18.65 19.58 -14.65
C PRO A 375 -19.34 18.88 -13.48
N ALA A 376 -20.57 18.40 -13.68
CA ALA A 376 -21.30 17.64 -12.66
C ALA A 376 -20.58 16.32 -12.33
N THR A 377 -20.06 15.65 -13.35
CA THR A 377 -19.26 14.44 -13.19
C THR A 377 -18.02 14.67 -12.32
N TYR A 378 -17.21 15.69 -12.61
CA TYR A 378 -16.05 16.04 -11.78
C TYR A 378 -16.41 16.33 -10.32
N THR A 379 -17.50 17.04 -10.10
CA THR A 379 -17.97 17.34 -8.73
C THR A 379 -18.33 16.05 -7.99
N CYS A 380 -19.08 15.15 -8.63
CA CYS A 380 -19.46 13.87 -8.04
C CYS A 380 -18.24 12.96 -7.82
N ILE A 381 -17.27 12.93 -8.73
CA ILE A 381 -15.98 12.22 -8.56
C ILE A 381 -15.26 12.78 -7.33
N GLY A 382 -15.10 14.09 -7.21
CA GLY A 382 -14.40 14.72 -6.10
C GLY A 382 -15.04 14.39 -4.74
N ILE A 383 -16.37 14.42 -4.65
CA ILE A 383 -17.08 14.02 -3.43
C ILE A 383 -16.88 12.52 -3.16
N GLY A 384 -17.06 11.66 -4.17
CA GLY A 384 -16.91 10.21 -4.07
C GLY A 384 -15.49 9.79 -3.64
N GLU A 385 -14.45 10.36 -4.25
CA GLU A 385 -13.05 10.10 -3.89
C GLU A 385 -12.72 10.60 -2.48
N THR A 386 -13.24 11.76 -2.06
CA THR A 386 -13.05 12.27 -0.69
C THR A 386 -13.61 11.28 0.32
N LEU A 387 -14.82 10.76 0.08
CA LEU A 387 -15.49 9.79 0.95
C LEU A 387 -14.75 8.43 0.98
N LEU A 388 -14.21 7.98 -0.14
CA LEU A 388 -13.35 6.78 -0.19
C LEU A 388 -12.05 7.00 0.59
N SER A 389 -11.44 8.16 0.44
CA SER A 389 -10.15 8.49 1.05
C SER A 389 -10.21 8.61 2.58
N LEU A 390 -11.40 8.81 3.17
CA LEU A 390 -11.60 8.77 4.63
C LEU A 390 -11.10 7.45 5.25
N ASN A 391 -11.16 6.35 4.51
CA ASN A 391 -10.97 5.02 5.05
C ASN A 391 -9.48 4.64 5.24
N TRP A 392 -8.57 5.18 4.44
CA TRP A 392 -7.17 4.71 4.39
C TRP A 392 -6.45 4.69 5.73
N ALA A 393 -6.56 5.78 6.51
CA ALA A 393 -5.89 5.85 7.81
C ALA A 393 -6.55 4.96 8.88
N ILE A 394 -7.88 4.80 8.79
CA ILE A 394 -8.68 4.08 9.78
C ILE A 394 -8.47 2.56 9.66
N LEU A 395 -8.26 2.06 8.45
CA LEU A 395 -8.09 0.63 8.18
C LEU A 395 -6.87 0.03 8.90
N ALA A 396 -5.76 0.76 8.94
CA ALA A 396 -4.57 0.33 9.67
C ALA A 396 -4.86 0.20 11.18
N ASP A 397 -5.60 1.15 11.75
CA ASP A 397 -5.98 1.11 13.16
C ASP A 397 -6.88 -0.09 13.49
N ILE A 398 -7.88 -0.42 12.65
CA ILE A 398 -8.77 -1.56 12.86
C ILE A 398 -7.96 -2.85 13.03
N LEU A 399 -6.97 -3.09 12.17
CA LEU A 399 -6.13 -4.27 12.25
C LEU A 399 -5.36 -4.34 13.56
N LEU A 400 -4.83 -3.21 14.03
CA LEU A 400 -3.98 -3.17 15.23
C LEU A 400 -4.70 -3.58 16.52
N TYR A 401 -6.01 -3.39 16.65
CA TYR A 401 -6.73 -3.76 17.88
C TYR A 401 -7.62 -4.99 17.77
N VAL A 402 -7.76 -5.59 16.59
CA VAL A 402 -8.43 -6.89 16.43
C VAL A 402 -7.46 -8.08 16.38
N VAL A 403 -6.14 -7.81 16.30
CA VAL A 403 -5.11 -8.84 16.21
C VAL A 403 -4.08 -8.67 17.34
N ILE A 404 -3.69 -9.78 17.97
CA ILE A 404 -2.66 -9.78 19.02
C ILE A 404 -1.31 -9.33 18.47
N PRO A 405 -0.48 -8.64 19.27
CA PRO A 405 0.76 -8.01 18.79
C PRO A 405 1.70 -8.94 18.02
N THR A 406 1.84 -10.20 18.46
CA THR A 406 2.69 -11.23 17.83
C THR A 406 2.29 -11.61 16.41
N ARG A 407 1.02 -11.41 16.03
CA ARG A 407 0.46 -11.82 14.73
C ARG A 407 0.11 -10.66 13.82
N ARG A 408 0.35 -9.41 14.26
CA ARG A 408 0.00 -8.20 13.47
C ARG A 408 0.71 -8.14 12.14
N ALA A 409 2.01 -8.45 12.10
CA ALA A 409 2.77 -8.43 10.85
C ALA A 409 2.24 -9.45 9.83
N THR A 410 1.91 -10.67 10.29
CA THR A 410 1.29 -11.71 9.44
C THR A 410 -0.09 -11.30 8.96
N ALA A 411 -0.89 -10.67 9.84
CA ALA A 411 -2.21 -10.17 9.50
C ALA A 411 -2.17 -9.06 8.44
N GLU A 412 -1.26 -8.10 8.61
CA GLU A 412 -1.06 -7.00 7.67
C GLU A 412 -0.59 -7.53 6.31
N ALA A 413 0.39 -8.42 6.29
CA ALA A 413 0.88 -9.04 5.06
C ALA A 413 -0.23 -9.82 4.32
N LEU A 414 -1.03 -10.61 5.04
CA LEU A 414 -2.15 -11.36 4.46
C LEU A 414 -3.24 -10.42 3.94
N GLN A 415 -3.60 -9.38 4.70
CA GLN A 415 -4.60 -8.39 4.29
C GLN A 415 -4.15 -7.64 3.03
N ILE A 416 -2.92 -7.15 3.00
CA ILE A 416 -2.33 -6.46 1.85
C ILE A 416 -2.31 -7.37 0.62
N MET A 417 -1.87 -8.63 0.78
CA MET A 417 -1.81 -9.59 -0.32
C MET A 417 -3.20 -9.84 -0.93
N VAL A 418 -4.21 -10.11 -0.11
CA VAL A 418 -5.58 -10.37 -0.57
C VAL A 418 -6.19 -9.12 -1.20
N CYS A 419 -5.98 -7.96 -0.58
CA CYS A 419 -6.47 -6.67 -1.03
C CYS A 419 -5.95 -6.32 -2.43
N HIS A 420 -4.66 -6.44 -2.65
CA HIS A 420 -4.07 -6.12 -3.96
C HIS A 420 -4.37 -7.19 -5.01
N LEU A 421 -4.34 -8.48 -4.66
CA LEU A 421 -4.58 -9.56 -5.62
C LEU A 421 -6.01 -9.54 -6.18
N LEU A 422 -7.02 -9.42 -5.30
CA LEU A 422 -8.43 -9.45 -5.67
C LEU A 422 -9.01 -8.04 -5.92
N GLY A 423 -8.33 -7.00 -5.45
CA GLY A 423 -8.73 -5.60 -5.61
C GLY A 423 -8.13 -4.96 -6.85
N ASP A 424 -7.11 -4.16 -6.63
CA ASP A 424 -6.56 -3.26 -7.65
C ASP A 424 -5.73 -3.96 -8.76
N ALA A 425 -5.26 -5.20 -8.54
CA ALA A 425 -4.64 -5.98 -9.61
C ALA A 425 -5.67 -6.48 -10.63
N GLY A 426 -6.78 -7.04 -10.15
CA GLY A 426 -7.79 -7.65 -11.00
C GLY A 426 -8.75 -6.65 -11.65
N SER A 427 -9.05 -5.55 -10.97
CA SER A 427 -10.12 -4.63 -11.39
C SER A 427 -9.88 -3.94 -12.74
N PRO A 428 -8.69 -3.43 -13.12
CA PRO A 428 -8.51 -2.78 -14.42
C PRO A 428 -8.71 -3.74 -15.59
N TYR A 429 -8.19 -4.97 -15.47
CA TYR A 429 -8.38 -6.00 -16.49
C TYR A 429 -9.84 -6.43 -16.60
N LEU A 430 -10.51 -6.67 -15.46
CA LEU A 430 -11.90 -7.13 -15.43
C LEU A 430 -12.84 -6.10 -16.08
N LEU A 431 -12.71 -4.82 -15.75
CA LEU A 431 -13.51 -3.76 -16.34
C LEU A 431 -13.24 -3.66 -17.86
N GLY A 432 -11.99 -3.75 -18.27
CA GLY A 432 -11.61 -3.78 -19.68
C GLY A 432 -12.22 -4.98 -20.41
N ALA A 433 -12.20 -6.16 -19.82
CA ALA A 433 -12.77 -7.37 -20.40
C ALA A 433 -14.32 -7.29 -20.54
N ILE A 434 -15.00 -6.70 -19.56
CA ILE A 434 -16.44 -6.43 -19.65
C ILE A 434 -16.73 -5.40 -20.74
N SER A 435 -15.95 -4.32 -20.81
CA SER A 435 -16.06 -3.32 -21.87
C SER A 435 -15.90 -3.92 -23.26
N ASP A 436 -14.87 -4.76 -23.46
CA ASP A 436 -14.63 -5.46 -24.74
C ASP A 436 -15.75 -6.45 -25.09
N ALA A 437 -16.30 -7.16 -24.11
CA ALA A 437 -17.44 -8.05 -24.32
C ALA A 437 -18.68 -7.29 -24.76
N LEU A 438 -18.96 -6.15 -24.12
CA LEU A 438 -20.08 -5.28 -24.46
C LEU A 438 -19.89 -4.59 -25.83
N SER A 439 -18.66 -4.21 -26.16
CA SER A 439 -18.37 -3.52 -27.44
C SER A 439 -18.70 -4.36 -28.65
N LYS A 440 -18.67 -5.71 -28.53
CA LYS A 440 -19.02 -6.66 -29.61
C LYS A 440 -20.53 -6.78 -29.88
N VAL A 441 -21.37 -6.25 -29.00
CA VAL A 441 -22.84 -6.37 -29.11
C VAL A 441 -23.43 -5.46 -30.19
N LYS A 442 -22.77 -4.32 -30.46
CA LYS A 442 -23.21 -3.35 -31.47
C LYS A 442 -22.05 -2.94 -32.38
N PRO A 443 -22.35 -2.36 -33.57
CA PRO A 443 -21.32 -1.79 -34.45
C PRO A 443 -20.47 -0.76 -33.75
N ASP A 444 -19.20 -0.71 -34.10
CA ASP A 444 -18.25 0.23 -33.52
C ASP A 444 -18.64 1.69 -33.81
N SER A 445 -18.86 2.44 -32.75
CA SER A 445 -19.17 3.88 -32.79
C SER A 445 -18.59 4.58 -31.57
N PRO A 446 -18.29 5.88 -31.65
CA PRO A 446 -17.81 6.62 -30.47
C PRO A 446 -18.78 6.55 -29.27
N ASP A 447 -20.09 6.61 -29.54
CA ASP A 447 -21.13 6.45 -28.50
C ASP A 447 -21.05 5.06 -27.85
N TRP A 448 -20.94 3.99 -28.65
CA TRP A 448 -20.92 2.66 -28.08
C TRP A 448 -19.59 2.32 -27.38
N ARG A 449 -18.47 2.88 -27.82
CA ARG A 449 -17.19 2.80 -27.12
C ARG A 449 -17.24 3.47 -25.74
N PHE A 450 -17.96 4.58 -25.60
CA PHE A 450 -18.20 5.21 -24.31
C PHE A 450 -19.14 4.35 -23.46
N ARG A 451 -20.30 3.92 -23.99
CA ARG A 451 -21.32 3.15 -23.27
C ARG A 451 -20.81 1.80 -22.77
N SER A 452 -19.99 1.09 -23.55
CA SER A 452 -19.41 -0.18 -23.11
C SER A 452 -18.52 -0.01 -21.88
N LEU A 453 -17.69 1.04 -21.84
CA LEU A 453 -16.87 1.36 -20.67
C LEU A 453 -17.73 1.89 -19.51
N GLU A 454 -18.72 2.74 -19.76
CA GLU A 454 -19.68 3.23 -18.77
C GLU A 454 -20.35 2.06 -18.03
N TYR A 455 -20.90 1.10 -18.76
CA TYR A 455 -21.58 -0.06 -18.17
C TYR A 455 -20.61 -0.96 -17.39
N SER A 456 -19.38 -1.13 -17.85
CA SER A 456 -18.37 -1.88 -17.11
C SER A 456 -18.02 -1.19 -15.78
N MET A 457 -17.91 0.15 -15.78
CA MET A 457 -17.58 0.94 -14.58
C MET A 457 -18.71 0.92 -13.53
N LEU A 458 -19.97 0.62 -13.90
CA LEU A 458 -21.05 0.46 -12.93
C LEU A 458 -20.82 -0.69 -11.93
N LEU A 459 -19.90 -1.59 -12.23
CA LEU A 459 -19.46 -2.58 -11.26
C LEU A 459 -18.79 -1.95 -10.03
N CYS A 460 -18.12 -0.81 -10.17
CA CYS A 460 -17.44 -0.13 -9.06
C CYS A 460 -18.39 0.32 -7.94
N PRO A 461 -19.48 1.09 -8.20
CA PRO A 461 -20.44 1.42 -7.17
C PRO A 461 -21.07 0.19 -6.50
N PHE A 462 -21.35 -0.88 -7.26
CA PHE A 462 -21.89 -2.12 -6.72
C PHE A 462 -20.91 -2.78 -5.73
N ILE A 463 -19.64 -2.94 -6.10
CA ILE A 463 -18.59 -3.44 -5.22
C ILE A 463 -18.39 -2.50 -4.02
N GLY A 464 -18.52 -1.19 -4.21
CA GLY A 464 -18.48 -0.20 -3.14
C GLY A 464 -19.57 -0.42 -2.08
N VAL A 465 -20.81 -0.73 -2.49
CA VAL A 465 -21.89 -1.09 -1.58
C VAL A 465 -21.57 -2.39 -0.82
N LEU A 466 -21.05 -3.41 -1.50
CA LEU A 466 -20.62 -4.66 -0.84
C LEU A 466 -19.50 -4.38 0.19
N GLY A 467 -18.53 -3.53 -0.14
CA GLY A 467 -17.48 -3.10 0.78
C GLY A 467 -18.05 -2.42 2.02
N GLY A 468 -19.01 -1.51 1.85
CA GLY A 468 -19.73 -0.89 2.94
C GLY A 468 -20.46 -1.90 3.84
N LEU A 469 -21.09 -2.92 3.24
CA LEU A 469 -21.72 -4.02 3.98
C LEU A 469 -20.68 -4.82 4.78
N PHE A 470 -19.51 -5.12 4.21
CA PHE A 470 -18.45 -5.83 4.93
C PHE A 470 -17.93 -5.03 6.13
N PHE A 471 -17.82 -3.70 6.01
CA PHE A 471 -17.46 -2.86 7.16
C PHE A 471 -18.58 -2.78 8.20
N LEU A 472 -19.86 -2.82 7.82
CA LEU A 472 -20.97 -2.96 8.78
C LEU A 472 -20.89 -4.29 9.54
N LEU A 473 -20.60 -5.40 8.84
CA LEU A 473 -20.39 -6.69 9.50
C LEU A 473 -19.17 -6.63 10.44
N THR A 474 -18.08 -5.97 10.05
CA THR A 474 -16.96 -5.70 10.95
C THR A 474 -17.42 -4.98 12.21
N ALA A 475 -18.25 -3.93 12.08
CA ALA A 475 -18.77 -3.16 13.21
C ALA A 475 -19.62 -3.98 14.19
N LEU A 476 -20.26 -5.05 13.74
CA LEU A 476 -21.01 -5.98 14.59
C LEU A 476 -20.09 -6.84 15.47
N TYR A 477 -18.99 -7.35 14.92
CA TYR A 477 -18.13 -8.29 15.61
C TYR A 477 -16.96 -7.64 16.37
N ILE A 478 -16.54 -6.44 15.99
CA ILE A 478 -15.31 -5.80 16.47
C ILE A 478 -15.24 -5.67 18.01
N LYS A 479 -16.37 -5.44 18.69
CA LYS A 479 -16.40 -5.33 20.15
C LYS A 479 -16.04 -6.64 20.82
N ALA A 480 -16.56 -7.77 20.31
CA ALA A 480 -16.32 -9.09 20.85
C ALA A 480 -14.86 -9.52 20.60
N ASP A 481 -14.37 -9.32 19.37
CA ASP A 481 -13.01 -9.71 18.98
C ASP A 481 -11.96 -8.86 19.70
N ARG A 482 -12.18 -7.54 19.85
CA ARG A 482 -11.31 -6.66 20.64
C ARG A 482 -11.25 -7.07 22.10
N LYS A 483 -12.38 -7.39 22.72
CA LYS A 483 -12.43 -7.89 24.10
C LYS A 483 -11.68 -9.21 24.24
N ALA A 484 -11.81 -10.12 23.26
CA ALA A 484 -11.08 -11.38 23.25
C ALA A 484 -9.56 -11.16 23.19
N VAL A 485 -9.10 -10.24 22.34
CA VAL A 485 -7.66 -9.85 22.23
C VAL A 485 -7.17 -9.24 23.56
N GLU A 486 -7.95 -8.32 24.17
CA GLU A 486 -7.60 -7.69 25.45
C GLU A 486 -7.50 -8.73 26.59
N MET A 487 -8.38 -9.75 26.61
CA MET A 487 -8.31 -10.83 27.59
C MET A 487 -7.09 -11.73 27.40
N LEU A 488 -6.73 -12.05 26.14
CA LEU A 488 -5.52 -12.83 25.86
C LEU A 488 -4.25 -12.09 26.30
N ILE A 489 -4.13 -10.80 26.00
CA ILE A 489 -2.99 -9.98 26.42
C ILE A 489 -2.90 -9.92 27.97
N LYS A 490 -4.02 -9.73 28.67
CA LYS A 490 -4.04 -9.70 30.14
C LYS A 490 -3.73 -11.08 30.76
N GLY A 491 -4.22 -12.17 30.17
CA GLY A 491 -3.92 -13.51 30.63
C GLY A 491 -2.43 -13.87 30.49
N GLU A 492 -1.81 -13.44 29.42
CA GLU A 492 -0.37 -13.61 29.21
C GLU A 492 0.45 -12.78 30.21
N THR A 493 0.01 -11.56 30.56
CA THR A 493 0.64 -10.72 31.57
C THR A 493 0.53 -11.32 32.97
N GLN A 494 -0.61 -11.91 33.34
CA GLN A 494 -0.79 -12.57 34.65
C GLN A 494 0.10 -13.79 34.81
N VAL A 495 0.22 -14.62 33.78
CA VAL A 495 1.13 -15.80 33.81
C VAL A 495 2.59 -15.37 33.94
N GLN A 496 2.97 -14.23 33.36
CA GLN A 496 4.31 -13.69 33.48
C GLN A 496 4.59 -13.12 34.88
N ASP A 497 3.64 -12.41 35.48
CA ASP A 497 3.76 -11.87 36.85
C ASP A 497 3.81 -13.02 37.88
N GLU A 498 2.97 -14.05 37.76
CA GLU A 498 3.01 -15.25 38.59
C GLU A 498 4.34 -16.02 38.49
N SER A 499 4.93 -16.05 37.25
CA SER A 499 6.23 -16.70 37.04
C SER A 499 7.42 -15.91 37.62
N THR A 500 7.30 -14.58 37.74
CA THR A 500 8.30 -13.70 38.35
C THR A 500 8.19 -13.65 39.88
N GLU A 501 6.96 -13.69 40.42
CA GLU A 501 6.77 -13.76 41.89
C GLU A 501 7.09 -15.15 42.46
N GLY A 502 6.91 -16.21 41.70
CA GLY A 502 7.30 -17.58 42.07
C GLY A 502 8.80 -17.84 42.05
N SER A 503 9.61 -16.92 41.54
CA SER A 503 11.08 -16.99 41.44
C SER A 503 11.83 -16.01 42.39
N ALA A 504 11.11 -15.25 43.20
CA ALA A 504 11.65 -14.39 44.27
C ALA A 504 11.48 -15.05 45.63
#